data_f1b618f37fcc19cf15f54058f2a7c052
#
_entry.id   f1b618f37fcc19cf15f54058f2a7c052
#
_cell.length_a   1.000
_cell.length_b   1.000
_cell.length_c   1.000
_cell.angle_alpha   90.00
_cell.angle_beta   90.00
_cell.angle_gamma   90.00
#
_symmetry.space_group_name_H-M   'P 1'
#
loop_
_entity.id
_entity.type
_entity.pdbx_description
1 polymer ?
#
loop_
_entity_poly.entity_id
_entity_poly.type
_entity_poly.pdbx_seq_one_letter_code
_entity_poly.pdbx_strand_id
1 'polypeptide(L)'
;KLFKTILVVVICFGIIMLLGASAFGGDDSPTIKKRAIVGTFVDKSDHSWYRGNNPGEGMADMLITALVKSGKFKVYERAALDEILAEKNLSVSDLANDGVEAGKKLEIGDVLVKGTITEFGYKEKKIGGSIASGLLKKAAVKQYTARVGVDLRIISVGTSEVLWADNLAETKTSTSIGISTDKFSFGDQNTFDEHIVGQATRNVIDNIVKKIEQITKDMKWTGILIVADEFYFIDAGSEIGIKPGMEFDVKRERKKVTHPKTGKILKIIYDEVGVVKATEVEEGVTTVEAVSGTGFQDADYVVFKEK
;
A
#
# COMPACT_ATOMS: atom_id res chain seq x y z
N LYS A 1 32.09 -56.27 -2.17
CA LYS A 1 31.98 -55.27 -1.04
C LYS A 1 31.90 -53.83 -1.54
N LEU A 2 32.68 -53.48 -2.61
CA LEU A 2 32.68 -52.11 -3.16
C LEU A 2 31.33 -51.69 -3.77
N PHE A 3 30.59 -52.60 -4.41
CA PHE A 3 29.29 -52.32 -5.03
C PHE A 3 28.16 -52.04 -4.03
N LYS A 4 28.21 -52.61 -2.82
CA LYS A 4 27.26 -52.31 -1.75
C LYS A 4 27.50 -50.94 -1.11
N THR A 5 28.74 -50.49 -1.02
CA THR A 5 29.11 -49.17 -0.45
C THR A 5 28.72 -48.03 -1.39
N ILE A 6 28.86 -48.20 -2.71
CA ILE A 6 28.45 -47.21 -3.71
C ILE A 6 26.92 -47.07 -3.76
N LEU A 7 26.17 -48.16 -3.61
CA LEU A 7 24.70 -48.13 -3.60
C LEU A 7 24.14 -47.38 -2.38
N VAL A 8 24.76 -47.54 -1.20
CA VAL A 8 24.35 -46.82 0.04
C VAL A 8 24.66 -45.35 -0.07
N VAL A 9 25.78 -44.93 -0.65
CA VAL A 9 26.13 -43.50 -0.82
C VAL A 9 25.19 -42.82 -1.81
N VAL A 10 24.77 -43.46 -2.91
CA VAL A 10 23.82 -42.90 -3.88
C VAL A 10 22.42 -42.79 -3.27
N ILE A 11 21.99 -43.72 -2.42
CA ILE A 11 20.68 -43.66 -1.74
C ILE A 11 20.70 -42.57 -0.67
N CYS A 12 21.80 -42.38 0.08
CA CYS A 12 21.92 -41.28 1.04
C CYS A 12 21.96 -39.91 0.38
N PHE A 13 22.59 -39.77 -0.80
CA PHE A 13 22.61 -38.49 -1.54
C PHE A 13 21.26 -38.16 -2.19
N GLY A 14 20.49 -39.19 -2.60
CA GLY A 14 19.12 -39.00 -3.09
C GLY A 14 18.12 -38.60 -2.03
N ILE A 15 18.29 -39.00 -0.77
CA ILE A 15 17.41 -38.67 0.36
C ILE A 15 17.71 -37.26 0.88
N ILE A 16 18.96 -36.79 0.81
CA ILE A 16 19.32 -35.42 1.25
C ILE A 16 18.80 -34.34 0.27
N MET A 17 18.62 -34.68 -1.04
CA MET A 17 18.04 -33.75 -2.02
C MET A 17 16.49 -33.63 -1.91
N LEU A 18 15.81 -34.54 -1.19
CA LEU A 18 14.35 -34.48 -1.02
C LEU A 18 13.92 -33.72 0.26
N LEU A 19 14.84 -33.33 1.14
CA LEU A 19 14.55 -32.62 2.38
C LEU A 19 14.89 -31.14 2.34
N GLY A 20 15.29 -30.61 1.18
CA GLY A 20 15.69 -29.20 0.98
C GLY A 20 14.60 -28.29 0.41
N ALA A 21 13.40 -28.77 0.14
CA ALA A 21 12.25 -27.93 -0.17
C ALA A 21 11.51 -27.55 1.13
N SER A 22 12.16 -26.78 2.00
CA SER A 22 11.43 -25.95 2.93
C SER A 22 10.64 -24.98 2.11
N ALA A 23 9.40 -25.34 1.80
CA ALA A 23 8.40 -24.42 1.33
C ALA A 23 8.41 -23.24 2.31
N PHE A 24 8.94 -22.11 1.89
CA PHE A 24 8.46 -20.83 2.34
C PHE A 24 6.99 -20.82 1.91
N GLY A 25 6.13 -21.29 2.80
CA GLY A 25 4.70 -21.17 2.67
C GLY A 25 4.34 -19.69 2.84
N GLY A 26 4.57 -18.91 1.78
CA GLY A 26 3.78 -17.73 1.55
C GLY A 26 2.36 -18.21 1.39
N ASP A 27 1.42 -17.58 2.06
CA ASP A 27 -0.01 -17.78 1.85
C ASP A 27 -0.29 -17.45 0.36
N ASP A 28 -0.27 -18.48 -0.49
CA ASP A 28 -0.51 -18.41 -1.95
C ASP A 28 -2.00 -18.25 -2.27
N SER A 29 -2.79 -17.85 -1.28
CA SER A 29 -4.17 -17.45 -1.55
C SER A 29 -4.14 -16.30 -2.56
N PRO A 30 -4.83 -16.44 -3.71
CA PRO A 30 -4.82 -15.41 -4.74
C PRO A 30 -5.42 -14.13 -4.15
N THR A 31 -4.57 -13.16 -3.90
CA THR A 31 -4.96 -11.88 -3.32
C THR A 31 -5.02 -10.82 -4.41
N ILE A 32 -6.20 -10.25 -4.62
CA ILE A 32 -6.35 -9.11 -5.53
C ILE A 32 -5.85 -7.86 -4.82
N LYS A 33 -5.01 -7.07 -5.51
CA LYS A 33 -4.46 -5.82 -4.98
C LYS A 33 -5.58 -4.83 -4.65
N LYS A 34 -5.46 -4.18 -3.49
CA LYS A 34 -6.35 -3.08 -3.11
C LYS A 34 -5.87 -1.77 -3.75
N ARG A 35 -6.78 -0.85 -3.98
CA ARG A 35 -6.48 0.45 -4.60
C ARG A 35 -6.24 1.48 -3.50
N ALA A 36 -5.02 2.01 -3.40
CA ALA A 36 -4.64 3.01 -2.41
C ALA A 36 -4.26 4.34 -3.08
N ILE A 37 -4.84 5.43 -2.61
CA ILE A 37 -4.46 6.78 -2.99
C ILE A 37 -3.57 7.34 -1.89
N VAL A 38 -2.37 7.79 -2.24
CA VAL A 38 -1.51 8.53 -1.33
C VAL A 38 -1.78 10.02 -1.53
N GLY A 39 -2.34 10.62 -0.48
CA GLY A 39 -2.60 12.06 -0.43
C GLY A 39 -1.40 12.84 0.12
N THR A 40 -1.61 14.14 0.31
CA THR A 40 -0.58 15.05 0.81
C THR A 40 -0.22 14.74 2.26
N PHE A 41 1.08 14.73 2.54
CA PHE A 41 1.62 14.79 3.90
C PHE A 41 1.99 16.24 4.23
N VAL A 42 1.33 16.79 5.22
CA VAL A 42 1.56 18.20 5.65
C VAL A 42 2.62 18.18 6.73
N ASP A 43 3.68 18.97 6.54
CA ASP A 43 4.70 19.12 7.57
C ASP A 43 4.31 20.24 8.56
N LYS A 44 4.21 19.87 9.83
CA LYS A 44 3.99 20.78 10.99
C LYS A 44 5.06 20.60 12.05
N SER A 45 6.15 19.89 11.74
CA SER A 45 7.25 19.68 12.67
C SER A 45 8.15 20.92 12.74
N ASP A 46 8.84 21.08 13.87
CA ASP A 46 9.95 22.02 13.98
C ASP A 46 11.23 21.33 13.50
N HIS A 47 11.67 21.67 12.29
CA HIS A 47 12.86 21.12 11.66
C HIS A 47 13.84 22.19 11.21
N SER A 48 14.03 23.22 11.99
CA SER A 48 14.98 24.33 11.71
C SER A 48 16.42 23.87 11.38
N TRP A 49 16.78 22.65 11.78
CA TRP A 49 18.05 22.01 11.46
C TRP A 49 18.13 21.47 10.02
N TYR A 50 16.96 21.20 9.38
CA TYR A 50 16.87 20.61 8.06
C TYR A 50 16.59 21.69 7.00
N ARG A 51 17.45 21.76 5.99
CA ARG A 51 17.35 22.72 4.88
C ARG A 51 17.11 22.07 3.52
N GLY A 52 16.64 20.81 3.52
CA GLY A 52 16.34 20.06 2.32
C GLY A 52 14.92 20.33 1.78
N ASN A 53 14.47 19.45 0.89
CA ASN A 53 13.13 19.47 0.34
C ASN A 53 12.07 19.25 1.43
N ASN A 54 10.82 19.61 1.12
CA ASN A 54 9.68 19.44 2.03
C ASN A 54 9.60 17.98 2.53
N PRO A 55 9.71 17.72 3.86
CA PRO A 55 9.62 16.38 4.41
C PRO A 55 8.30 15.69 4.07
N GLY A 56 7.22 16.44 3.89
CA GLY A 56 5.91 15.90 3.53
C GLY A 56 5.92 15.24 2.14
N GLU A 57 6.48 15.89 1.15
CA GLU A 57 6.64 15.32 -0.20
C GLU A 57 7.51 14.07 -0.15
N GLY A 58 8.70 14.17 0.48
CA GLY A 58 9.61 13.03 0.57
C GLY A 58 9.01 11.81 1.29
N MET A 59 8.21 12.01 2.34
CA MET A 59 7.52 10.91 3.01
C MET A 59 6.38 10.32 2.17
N ALA A 60 5.64 11.15 1.40
CA ALA A 60 4.63 10.67 0.48
C ALA A 60 5.26 9.77 -0.62
N ASP A 61 6.36 10.20 -1.23
CA ASP A 61 7.09 9.44 -2.24
C ASP A 61 7.62 8.11 -1.70
N MET A 62 8.17 8.14 -0.48
CA MET A 62 8.62 6.91 0.20
C MET A 62 7.46 5.96 0.46
N LEU A 63 6.30 6.45 0.88
CA LEU A 63 5.11 5.63 1.11
C LEU A 63 4.59 5.03 -0.18
N ILE A 64 4.50 5.80 -1.27
CA ILE A 64 4.13 5.31 -2.61
C ILE A 64 5.05 4.15 -2.99
N THR A 65 6.36 4.37 -2.92
CA THR A 65 7.36 3.35 -3.24
C THR A 65 7.22 2.09 -2.37
N ALA A 66 7.00 2.24 -1.07
CA ALA A 66 6.86 1.13 -0.15
C ALA A 66 5.57 0.32 -0.39
N LEU A 67 4.45 0.99 -0.66
CA LEU A 67 3.18 0.34 -1.02
C LEU A 67 3.29 -0.43 -2.34
N VAL A 68 3.92 0.14 -3.37
CA VAL A 68 4.16 -0.56 -4.65
C VAL A 68 5.04 -1.79 -4.44
N LYS A 69 6.14 -1.64 -3.68
CA LYS A 69 7.05 -2.76 -3.37
C LYS A 69 6.40 -3.87 -2.53
N SER A 70 5.39 -3.56 -1.73
CA SER A 70 4.64 -4.58 -0.97
C SER A 70 3.91 -5.57 -1.88
N GLY A 71 3.63 -5.19 -3.13
CA GLY A 71 2.89 -6.00 -4.10
C GLY A 71 1.39 -6.16 -3.80
N LYS A 72 0.90 -5.59 -2.70
CA LYS A 72 -0.49 -5.74 -2.22
C LYS A 72 -1.43 -4.62 -2.67
N PHE A 73 -0.86 -3.54 -3.25
CA PHE A 73 -1.62 -2.36 -3.64
C PHE A 73 -1.38 -1.96 -5.09
N LYS A 74 -2.44 -1.49 -5.74
CA LYS A 74 -2.39 -0.61 -6.90
C LYS A 74 -2.43 0.82 -6.35
N VAL A 75 -1.36 1.58 -6.55
CA VAL A 75 -1.15 2.87 -5.87
C VAL A 75 -1.42 4.00 -6.85
N TYR A 76 -2.18 5.00 -6.41
CA TYR A 76 -2.46 6.24 -7.13
C TYR A 76 -1.87 7.41 -6.36
N GLU A 77 -1.18 8.28 -7.07
CA GLU A 77 -0.61 9.48 -6.53
C GLU A 77 -1.57 10.66 -6.69
N ARG A 78 -1.98 11.26 -5.56
CA ARG A 78 -2.92 12.39 -5.59
C ARG A 78 -2.31 13.64 -6.24
N ALA A 79 -1.02 13.87 -6.09
CA ALA A 79 -0.36 15.04 -6.68
C ALA A 79 -0.38 15.00 -8.20
N ALA A 80 -0.20 13.84 -8.82
CA ALA A 80 -0.27 13.65 -10.27
C ALA A 80 -1.71 13.73 -10.83
N LEU A 81 -2.73 13.57 -9.98
CA LEU A 81 -4.13 13.53 -10.43
C LEU A 81 -4.57 14.84 -11.11
N ASP A 82 -4.19 15.99 -10.53
CA ASP A 82 -4.59 17.30 -11.08
C ASP A 82 -3.96 17.54 -12.45
N GLU A 83 -2.72 17.10 -12.68
CA GLU A 83 -2.03 17.15 -13.97
C GLU A 83 -2.71 16.26 -14.99
N ILE A 84 -3.05 15.02 -14.62
CA ILE A 84 -3.76 14.05 -15.47
C ILE A 84 -5.15 14.58 -15.85
N LEU A 85 -5.87 15.19 -14.90
CA LEU A 85 -7.17 15.78 -15.15
C LEU A 85 -7.09 16.95 -16.13
N ALA A 86 -6.09 17.82 -15.96
CA ALA A 86 -5.85 18.94 -16.88
C ALA A 86 -5.53 18.46 -18.30
N GLU A 87 -4.69 17.42 -18.44
CA GLU A 87 -4.36 16.83 -19.75
C GLU A 87 -5.56 16.21 -20.44
N LYS A 88 -6.45 15.54 -19.66
CA LYS A 88 -7.70 14.97 -20.18
C LYS A 88 -8.83 15.98 -20.36
N ASN A 89 -8.61 17.26 -20.04
CA ASN A 89 -9.65 18.31 -20.00
C ASN A 89 -10.86 17.91 -19.12
N LEU A 90 -10.59 17.29 -17.98
CA LEU A 90 -11.60 16.87 -17.02
C LEU A 90 -11.48 17.70 -15.73
N SER A 91 -12.58 17.87 -15.05
CA SER A 91 -12.62 18.38 -13.67
C SER A 91 -12.85 17.25 -12.68
N VAL A 92 -12.59 17.49 -11.38
CA VAL A 92 -12.90 16.52 -10.32
C VAL A 92 -14.40 16.20 -10.27
N SER A 93 -15.27 17.16 -10.66
CA SER A 93 -16.70 16.94 -10.74
C SER A 93 -17.10 16.00 -11.88
N ASP A 94 -16.33 15.97 -12.97
CA ASP A 94 -16.61 15.09 -14.11
C ASP A 94 -16.36 13.62 -13.76
N LEU A 95 -15.45 13.34 -12.82
CA LEU A 95 -15.19 11.99 -12.35
C LEU A 95 -16.40 11.36 -11.60
N ALA A 96 -17.27 12.20 -11.06
CA ALA A 96 -18.45 11.78 -10.31
C ALA A 96 -19.71 11.69 -11.20
N ASN A 97 -19.65 12.14 -12.46
CA ASN A 97 -20.80 12.17 -13.35
C ASN A 97 -20.83 10.92 -14.25
N ASP A 98 -22.01 10.30 -14.35
CA ASP A 98 -22.23 9.13 -15.23
C ASP A 98 -22.13 9.45 -16.74
N GLY A 99 -21.99 10.74 -17.10
CA GLY A 99 -21.92 11.21 -18.49
C GLY A 99 -20.49 11.33 -19.06
N VAL A 100 -19.46 10.91 -18.32
CA VAL A 100 -18.08 10.95 -18.85
C VAL A 100 -17.89 9.83 -19.86
N GLU A 101 -17.42 10.20 -21.06
CA GLU A 101 -17.13 9.22 -22.12
C GLU A 101 -16.22 8.08 -21.65
N ALA A 102 -16.51 6.87 -22.11
CA ALA A 102 -15.64 5.72 -21.84
C ALA A 102 -14.19 6.03 -22.25
N GLY A 103 -13.25 5.75 -21.37
CA GLY A 103 -11.82 6.08 -21.56
C GLY A 103 -11.36 7.40 -20.93
N LYS A 104 -12.29 8.27 -20.49
CA LYS A 104 -11.97 9.47 -19.69
C LYS A 104 -12.17 9.26 -18.19
N LYS A 105 -12.90 8.22 -17.78
CA LYS A 105 -13.05 7.86 -16.36
C LYS A 105 -11.70 7.47 -15.77
N LEU A 106 -11.39 8.03 -14.62
CA LEU A 106 -10.24 7.61 -13.83
C LEU A 106 -10.69 6.57 -12.80
N GLU A 107 -9.85 5.57 -12.63
CA GLU A 107 -10.06 4.58 -11.59
C GLU A 107 -9.94 5.23 -10.21
N ILE A 108 -10.95 5.05 -9.36
CA ILE A 108 -10.98 5.63 -8.02
C ILE A 108 -10.44 4.60 -7.03
N GLY A 109 -9.56 5.03 -6.10
CA GLY A 109 -9.00 4.16 -5.08
C GLY A 109 -10.03 3.75 -4.01
N ASP A 110 -9.76 2.67 -3.31
CA ASP A 110 -10.59 2.19 -2.21
C ASP A 110 -10.35 3.01 -0.93
N VAL A 111 -9.08 3.36 -0.68
CA VAL A 111 -8.66 4.14 0.49
C VAL A 111 -7.78 5.32 0.11
N LEU A 112 -7.96 6.43 0.82
CA LEU A 112 -7.11 7.61 0.78
C LEU A 112 -6.30 7.70 2.07
N VAL A 113 -4.97 7.74 1.94
CA VAL A 113 -4.03 7.89 3.05
C VAL A 113 -3.54 9.32 3.12
N LYS A 114 -3.71 9.98 4.27
CA LYS A 114 -3.22 11.35 4.53
C LYS A 114 -2.43 11.39 5.82
N GLY A 115 -1.35 12.17 5.84
CA GLY A 115 -0.48 12.31 6.99
C GLY A 115 -0.25 13.78 7.38
N THR A 116 0.05 14.01 8.66
CA THR A 116 0.63 15.26 9.16
C THR A 116 1.87 14.89 9.94
N ILE A 117 3.03 15.37 9.50
CA ILE A 117 4.29 15.18 10.22
C ILE A 117 4.26 16.12 11.43
N THR A 118 4.32 15.53 12.61
CA THR A 118 4.26 16.25 13.89
C THR A 118 5.64 16.36 14.55
N GLU A 119 6.50 15.40 14.25
CA GLU A 119 7.87 15.34 14.77
C GLU A 119 8.82 14.91 13.67
N PHE A 120 9.89 15.68 13.45
CA PHE A 120 10.92 15.37 12.46
C PHE A 120 12.24 15.99 12.88
N GLY A 121 13.10 15.20 13.58
CA GLY A 121 14.34 15.74 14.04
C GLY A 121 15.16 14.80 14.91
N TYR A 122 16.28 15.31 15.39
CA TYR A 122 17.13 14.61 16.34
C TYR A 122 17.62 15.52 17.44
N LYS A 123 17.99 14.93 18.58
CA LYS A 123 18.64 15.58 19.72
C LYS A 123 19.99 14.94 20.00
N GLU A 124 20.99 15.79 20.30
CA GLU A 124 22.30 15.36 20.77
C GLU A 124 22.33 15.43 22.30
N LYS A 125 22.80 14.37 22.96
CA LYS A 125 23.08 14.33 24.38
C LYS A 125 24.50 13.85 24.61
N LYS A 126 25.27 14.58 25.38
CA LYS A 126 26.59 14.13 25.83
C LYS A 126 26.43 13.21 27.04
N ILE A 127 26.92 11.98 26.92
CA ILE A 127 26.92 10.99 28.00
C ILE A 127 28.33 10.78 28.48
N GLY A 128 28.53 10.99 29.76
CA GLY A 128 29.86 10.82 30.38
C GLY A 128 30.73 12.06 30.25
N GLY A 129 31.60 12.25 31.20
CA GLY A 129 32.57 13.36 31.28
C GLY A 129 32.20 14.32 32.38
N SER A 130 32.47 13.90 33.58
CA SER A 130 33.02 14.69 34.67
C SER A 130 33.22 13.79 35.87
N ILE A 131 34.43 13.34 36.10
CA ILE A 131 34.91 13.23 37.48
C ILE A 131 36.25 13.88 37.49
N ALA A 132 36.29 14.94 38.25
CA ALA A 132 37.50 15.70 38.57
C ALA A 132 38.58 14.78 39.15
N SER A 133 39.80 15.18 38.93
CA SER A 133 41.05 14.70 39.50
C SER A 133 41.71 13.50 38.80
N GLY A 134 42.72 13.80 38.02
CA GLY A 134 43.85 12.95 37.77
C GLY A 134 43.72 11.98 36.58
N LEU A 135 44.47 12.27 35.55
CA LEU A 135 45.01 11.37 34.51
C LEU A 135 44.12 10.50 33.61
N LEU A 136 42.82 10.38 33.81
CA LEU A 136 41.93 9.67 32.89
C LEU A 136 40.76 10.58 32.46
N LYS A 137 40.97 11.41 31.44
CA LYS A 137 39.91 12.06 30.71
C LYS A 137 39.07 10.98 29.98
N LYS A 138 37.98 10.49 30.59
CA LYS A 138 37.00 9.72 29.86
C LYS A 138 36.37 10.64 28.82
N ALA A 139 36.62 10.36 27.54
CA ALA A 139 36.00 11.11 26.45
C ALA A 139 34.48 11.03 26.60
N ALA A 140 33.79 12.18 26.53
CA ALA A 140 32.34 12.24 26.50
C ALA A 140 31.86 11.58 25.20
N VAL A 141 30.97 10.61 25.31
CA VAL A 141 30.34 9.97 24.16
C VAL A 141 29.09 10.79 23.81
N LYS A 142 28.95 11.15 22.54
CA LYS A 142 27.77 11.79 22.03
C LYS A 142 26.72 10.71 21.73
N GLN A 143 25.52 10.90 22.23
CA GLN A 143 24.37 10.09 21.90
C GLN A 143 23.42 10.95 21.09
N TYR A 144 23.00 10.45 19.93
CA TYR A 144 22.01 11.07 19.08
C TYR A 144 20.70 10.26 19.18
N THR A 145 19.59 10.97 19.34
CA THR A 145 18.26 10.36 19.37
C THR A 145 17.39 11.09 18.35
N ALA A 146 17.06 10.39 17.26
CA ALA A 146 16.10 10.87 16.28
C ALA A 146 14.69 10.43 16.64
N ARG A 147 13.71 11.29 16.35
CA ARG A 147 12.29 10.99 16.46
C ARG A 147 11.56 11.51 15.23
N VAL A 148 10.72 10.65 14.65
CA VAL A 148 9.84 10.95 13.53
C VAL A 148 8.45 10.53 13.91
N GLY A 149 7.47 11.44 13.84
CA GLY A 149 6.07 11.20 14.19
C GLY A 149 5.13 11.71 13.13
N VAL A 150 4.09 10.93 12.83
CA VAL A 150 3.08 11.24 11.82
C VAL A 150 1.70 10.94 12.37
N ASP A 151 0.82 11.95 12.37
CA ASP A 151 -0.61 11.74 12.53
C ASP A 151 -1.17 11.24 11.20
N LEU A 152 -1.57 9.97 11.17
CA LEU A 152 -2.06 9.30 9.97
C LEU A 152 -3.57 9.16 10.00
N ARG A 153 -4.20 9.30 8.83
CA ARG A 153 -5.62 9.00 8.60
C ARG A 153 -5.78 8.13 7.38
N ILE A 154 -6.56 7.05 7.52
CA ILE A 154 -6.99 6.18 6.43
C ILE A 154 -8.48 6.41 6.24
N ILE A 155 -8.87 6.85 5.05
CA ILE A 155 -10.22 7.33 4.73
C ILE A 155 -10.79 6.44 3.62
N SER A 156 -12.00 5.96 3.79
CA SER A 156 -12.75 5.30 2.71
C SER A 156 -13.11 6.30 1.62
N VAL A 157 -12.72 6.04 0.38
CA VAL A 157 -13.06 6.93 -0.73
C VAL A 157 -14.56 6.91 -1.03
N GLY A 158 -15.18 5.73 -0.99
CA GLY A 158 -16.60 5.56 -1.30
C GLY A 158 -17.55 6.22 -0.30
N THR A 159 -17.19 6.22 1.01
CA THR A 159 -18.07 6.77 2.08
C THR A 159 -17.55 8.06 2.69
N SER A 160 -16.30 8.46 2.39
CA SER A 160 -15.60 9.57 3.03
C SER A 160 -15.46 9.41 4.56
N GLU A 161 -15.63 8.20 5.07
CA GLU A 161 -15.49 7.87 6.48
C GLU A 161 -14.01 7.69 6.84
N VAL A 162 -13.58 8.19 8.00
CA VAL A 162 -12.27 7.92 8.55
C VAL A 162 -12.28 6.51 9.14
N LEU A 163 -11.69 5.55 8.45
CA LEU A 163 -11.62 4.15 8.87
C LEU A 163 -10.65 3.96 10.06
N TRP A 164 -9.61 4.78 10.08
CA TRP A 164 -8.62 4.75 11.14
C TRP A 164 -7.83 6.06 11.20
N ALA A 165 -7.51 6.50 12.41
CA ALA A 165 -6.65 7.65 12.66
C ALA A 165 -5.86 7.43 13.96
N ASP A 166 -4.53 7.65 13.90
CA ASP A 166 -3.64 7.56 15.06
C ASP A 166 -2.30 8.26 14.78
N ASN A 167 -1.49 8.44 15.82
CA ASN A 167 -0.11 8.89 15.72
C ASN A 167 0.82 7.68 15.62
N LEU A 168 1.62 7.63 14.56
CA LEU A 168 2.71 6.66 14.41
C LEU A 168 4.03 7.38 14.57
N ALA A 169 4.81 6.98 15.57
CA ALA A 169 6.09 7.61 15.85
C ALA A 169 7.18 6.56 16.09
N GLU A 170 8.36 6.85 15.53
CA GLU A 170 9.56 6.00 15.69
C GLU A 170 10.71 6.81 16.28
N THR A 171 11.48 6.13 17.11
CA THR A 171 12.66 6.69 17.74
C THR A 171 13.88 5.82 17.43
N LYS A 172 14.96 6.44 16.95
CA LYS A 172 16.26 5.81 16.76
C LYS A 172 17.29 6.47 17.66
N THR A 173 18.13 5.66 18.31
CA THR A 173 19.25 6.15 19.12
C THR A 173 20.55 5.56 18.61
N SER A 174 21.57 6.37 18.49
CA SER A 174 22.92 5.92 18.10
C SER A 174 23.97 6.64 18.92
N THR A 175 25.06 5.90 19.21
CA THR A 175 26.27 6.40 19.89
C THR A 175 27.49 6.41 18.98
N SER A 176 27.29 6.15 17.68
CA SER A 176 28.39 6.04 16.72
C SER A 176 29.02 7.39 16.40
N ILE A 177 30.34 7.44 16.32
CA ILE A 177 31.14 8.62 16.02
C ILE A 177 31.04 9.05 14.55
N GLY A 178 30.39 8.27 13.70
CA GLY A 178 30.32 8.45 12.24
C GLY A 178 28.96 8.80 11.67
N ILE A 179 28.02 9.28 12.47
CA ILE A 179 26.72 9.71 11.92
C ILE A 179 26.92 11.06 11.26
N SER A 180 26.74 11.10 9.92
CA SER A 180 26.69 12.36 9.19
C SER A 180 25.45 13.14 9.66
N THR A 181 25.65 14.20 10.42
CA THR A 181 24.59 15.14 10.82
C THR A 181 24.41 16.25 9.79
N ASP A 182 25.31 16.33 8.81
CA ASP A 182 25.47 17.54 8.01
C ASP A 182 24.83 17.49 6.63
N LYS A 183 24.46 16.31 6.13
CA LYS A 183 23.88 16.15 4.79
C LYS A 183 22.83 15.04 4.81
N PHE A 184 21.60 15.44 4.91
CA PHE A 184 20.43 14.58 4.80
C PHE A 184 19.50 15.12 3.72
N SER A 185 19.09 14.27 2.78
CA SER A 185 18.14 14.62 1.71
C SER A 185 17.30 13.42 1.33
N PHE A 186 16.01 13.63 1.13
CA PHE A 186 15.10 12.62 0.58
C PHE A 186 15.48 12.19 -0.85
N GLY A 187 16.18 13.05 -1.59
CA GLY A 187 16.65 12.75 -2.96
C GLY A 187 17.94 11.94 -3.06
N ASP A 188 18.64 11.73 -1.96
CA ASP A 188 19.90 10.95 -1.92
C ASP A 188 19.75 9.76 -0.95
N GLN A 189 19.54 8.58 -1.52
CA GLN A 189 19.26 7.36 -0.78
C GLN A 189 20.40 6.97 0.16
N ASN A 190 21.67 7.18 -0.23
CA ASN A 190 22.81 6.79 0.58
C ASN A 190 22.93 7.66 1.84
N THR A 191 22.88 8.98 1.69
CA THR A 191 22.90 9.90 2.83
C THR A 191 21.68 9.78 3.70
N PHE A 192 20.51 9.46 3.11
CA PHE A 192 19.27 9.22 3.83
C PHE A 192 19.37 8.01 4.75
N ASP A 193 19.85 6.87 4.25
CA ASP A 193 19.94 5.62 5.00
C ASP A 193 21.01 5.62 6.08
N GLU A 194 22.07 6.39 5.87
CA GLU A 194 23.12 6.59 6.87
C GLU A 194 22.70 7.53 8.00
N HIS A 195 21.71 8.40 7.75
CA HIS A 195 21.25 9.36 8.73
C HIS A 195 20.21 8.76 9.69
N ILE A 196 20.36 9.06 10.99
CA ILE A 196 19.49 8.49 12.03
C ILE A 196 18.02 8.89 11.87
N VAL A 197 17.74 10.09 11.36
CA VAL A 197 16.36 10.55 11.06
C VAL A 197 15.82 9.78 9.85
N GLY A 198 16.65 9.52 8.82
CA GLY A 198 16.29 8.71 7.67
C GLY A 198 15.87 7.29 8.07
N GLN A 199 16.65 6.66 8.96
CA GLN A 199 16.31 5.33 9.48
C GLN A 199 15.00 5.33 10.29
N ALA A 200 14.77 6.35 11.13
CA ALA A 200 13.51 6.50 11.85
C ALA A 200 12.33 6.73 10.88
N THR A 201 12.54 7.52 9.82
CA THR A 201 11.53 7.75 8.78
C THR A 201 11.14 6.45 8.07
N ARG A 202 12.13 5.61 7.68
CA ARG A 202 11.82 4.31 7.06
C ARG A 202 10.98 3.44 7.98
N ASN A 203 11.30 3.36 9.25
CA ASN A 203 10.53 2.57 10.21
C ASN A 203 9.09 3.09 10.33
N VAL A 204 8.87 4.41 10.33
CA VAL A 204 7.51 4.99 10.30
C VAL A 204 6.78 4.58 9.04
N ILE A 205 7.40 4.68 7.86
CA ILE A 205 6.81 4.28 6.58
C ILE A 205 6.44 2.80 6.59
N ASP A 206 7.31 1.92 7.07
CA ASP A 206 7.05 0.47 7.18
C ASP A 206 5.84 0.19 8.10
N ASN A 207 5.73 0.92 9.20
CA ASN A 207 4.59 0.80 10.10
C ASN A 207 3.30 1.34 9.49
N ILE A 208 3.39 2.41 8.69
CA ILE A 208 2.24 2.94 7.92
C ILE A 208 1.76 1.87 6.92
N VAL A 209 2.66 1.25 6.15
CA VAL A 209 2.31 0.18 5.20
C VAL A 209 1.60 -0.97 5.91
N LYS A 210 2.17 -1.49 7.00
CA LYS A 210 1.55 -2.56 7.81
C LYS A 210 0.16 -2.17 8.31
N LYS A 211 -0.03 -0.92 8.71
CA LYS A 211 -1.32 -0.43 9.19
C LYS A 211 -2.35 -0.37 8.05
N ILE A 212 -1.95 0.11 6.87
CA ILE A 212 -2.82 0.13 5.69
C ILE A 212 -3.23 -1.30 5.32
N GLU A 213 -2.27 -2.24 5.27
CA GLU A 213 -2.56 -3.66 5.04
C GLU A 213 -3.57 -4.22 6.03
N GLN A 214 -3.38 -3.93 7.32
CA GLN A 214 -4.29 -4.40 8.38
C GLN A 214 -5.71 -3.86 8.20
N ILE A 215 -5.86 -2.56 7.90
CA ILE A 215 -7.17 -1.91 7.76
C ILE A 215 -7.87 -2.37 6.48
N THR A 216 -7.12 -2.64 5.41
CA THR A 216 -7.68 -3.04 4.11
C THR A 216 -7.85 -4.55 3.95
N LYS A 217 -7.38 -5.35 4.91
CA LYS A 217 -7.39 -6.81 4.83
C LYS A 217 -8.76 -7.38 4.47
N ASP A 218 -9.79 -6.93 5.18
CA ASP A 218 -11.16 -7.45 5.02
C ASP A 218 -12.00 -6.69 3.96
N MET A 219 -11.39 -5.73 3.27
CA MET A 219 -12.06 -5.03 2.18
C MET A 219 -12.11 -5.93 0.95
N LYS A 220 -13.32 -6.23 0.49
CA LYS A 220 -13.50 -7.00 -0.75
C LYS A 220 -13.19 -6.11 -1.95
N TRP A 221 -12.44 -6.65 -2.90
CA TRP A 221 -12.25 -5.98 -4.17
C TRP A 221 -13.53 -6.02 -5.00
N THR A 222 -13.85 -4.90 -5.63
CA THR A 222 -15.00 -4.75 -6.51
C THR A 222 -14.57 -4.16 -7.85
N GLY A 223 -15.11 -4.68 -8.94
CA GLY A 223 -14.96 -4.17 -10.30
C GLY A 223 -16.31 -4.06 -10.98
N ILE A 224 -16.27 -3.81 -12.28
CA ILE A 224 -17.47 -3.66 -13.13
C ILE A 224 -17.48 -4.78 -14.16
N LEU A 225 -18.65 -5.36 -14.38
CA LEU A 225 -18.92 -6.26 -15.48
C LEU A 225 -19.27 -5.45 -16.73
N ILE A 226 -18.65 -5.78 -17.83
CA ILE A 226 -18.91 -5.23 -19.15
C ILE A 226 -19.51 -6.35 -19.99
N VAL A 227 -20.62 -6.07 -20.66
CA VAL A 227 -21.31 -7.03 -21.54
C VAL A 227 -21.20 -6.54 -22.99
N ALA A 228 -20.56 -7.34 -23.84
CA ALA A 228 -20.43 -7.05 -25.24
C ALA A 228 -20.93 -8.28 -26.06
N ASP A 229 -22.12 -8.15 -26.60
CA ASP A 229 -22.85 -9.21 -27.26
C ASP A 229 -23.02 -10.45 -26.35
N GLU A 230 -22.33 -11.55 -26.66
CA GLU A 230 -22.34 -12.80 -25.87
C GLU A 230 -21.15 -12.95 -24.93
N PHE A 231 -20.26 -11.94 -24.89
CA PHE A 231 -19.04 -11.98 -24.10
C PHE A 231 -19.17 -11.10 -22.85
N TYR A 232 -18.51 -11.55 -21.78
CA TYR A 232 -18.45 -10.84 -20.49
C TYR A 232 -17.00 -10.52 -20.15
N PHE A 233 -16.76 -9.29 -19.70
CA PHE A 233 -15.46 -8.81 -19.30
C PHE A 233 -15.51 -8.15 -17.93
N ILE A 234 -14.39 -8.19 -17.21
CA ILE A 234 -14.17 -7.40 -16.01
C ILE A 234 -13.16 -6.31 -16.36
N ASP A 235 -13.39 -5.09 -15.89
CA ASP A 235 -12.56 -3.88 -16.09
C ASP A 235 -11.24 -3.90 -15.29
N ALA A 236 -10.64 -5.06 -15.12
CA ALA A 236 -9.39 -5.29 -14.40
C ALA A 236 -8.75 -6.62 -14.85
N GLY A 237 -7.44 -6.73 -14.65
CA GLY A 237 -6.70 -7.89 -15.14
C GLY A 237 -5.52 -8.30 -14.26
N SER A 238 -4.47 -8.77 -14.91
CA SER A 238 -3.29 -9.29 -14.23
C SER A 238 -2.52 -8.25 -13.42
N GLU A 239 -2.64 -6.97 -13.75
CA GLU A 239 -1.98 -5.85 -13.05
C GLU A 239 -2.42 -5.75 -11.58
N ILE A 240 -3.65 -6.19 -11.26
CA ILE A 240 -4.14 -6.26 -9.88
C ILE A 240 -4.09 -7.67 -9.29
N GLY A 241 -3.59 -8.64 -10.04
CA GLY A 241 -3.42 -10.03 -9.57
C GLY A 241 -4.57 -10.96 -9.88
N ILE A 242 -5.50 -10.61 -10.80
CA ILE A 242 -6.48 -11.56 -11.32
C ILE A 242 -5.74 -12.67 -12.07
N LYS A 243 -6.20 -13.89 -11.90
CA LYS A 243 -5.66 -15.10 -12.55
C LYS A 243 -6.79 -15.93 -13.16
N PRO A 244 -6.53 -16.68 -14.23
CA PRO A 244 -7.49 -17.62 -14.76
C PRO A 244 -7.99 -18.58 -13.67
N GLY A 245 -9.28 -18.85 -13.66
CA GLY A 245 -9.93 -19.72 -12.68
C GLY A 245 -10.46 -19.03 -11.43
N MET A 246 -10.18 -17.74 -11.22
CA MET A 246 -10.80 -16.96 -10.14
C MET A 246 -12.30 -16.77 -10.39
N GLU A 247 -13.08 -16.79 -9.32
CA GLU A 247 -14.53 -16.60 -9.37
C GLU A 247 -14.92 -15.26 -8.76
N PHE A 248 -15.98 -14.69 -9.31
CA PHE A 248 -16.54 -13.40 -8.88
C PHE A 248 -18.05 -13.51 -8.75
N ASP A 249 -18.58 -13.05 -7.60
CA ASP A 249 -20.02 -12.86 -7.41
C ASP A 249 -20.45 -11.63 -8.22
N VAL A 250 -21.51 -11.77 -9.03
CA VAL A 250 -22.08 -10.67 -9.80
C VAL A 250 -23.30 -10.14 -9.07
N LYS A 251 -23.31 -8.83 -8.82
CA LYS A 251 -24.33 -8.13 -8.05
C LYS A 251 -24.86 -6.92 -8.81
N ARG A 252 -26.16 -6.75 -8.83
CA ARG A 252 -26.80 -5.58 -9.44
C ARG A 252 -27.28 -4.62 -8.38
N GLU A 253 -26.97 -3.34 -8.54
CA GLU A 253 -27.53 -2.31 -7.68
C GLU A 253 -29.04 -2.23 -7.89
N ARG A 254 -29.80 -2.54 -6.83
CA ARG A 254 -31.26 -2.41 -6.82
C ARG A 254 -31.71 -1.06 -6.31
N LYS A 255 -31.10 -0.57 -5.22
CA LYS A 255 -31.55 0.66 -4.56
C LYS A 255 -30.45 1.27 -3.69
N LYS A 256 -30.26 2.58 -3.82
CA LYS A 256 -29.49 3.40 -2.86
C LYS A 256 -30.43 3.88 -1.76
N VAL A 257 -30.12 3.57 -0.51
CA VAL A 257 -30.80 4.12 0.67
C VAL A 257 -30.03 5.36 1.09
N THR A 258 -30.67 6.53 0.94
CA THR A 258 -30.03 7.82 1.25
C THR A 258 -30.62 8.42 2.51
N HIS A 259 -29.82 9.18 3.24
CA HIS A 259 -30.28 9.95 4.38
C HIS A 259 -31.17 11.11 3.92
N PRO A 260 -32.43 11.22 4.41
CA PRO A 260 -33.43 12.13 3.83
C PRO A 260 -33.07 13.62 3.93
N LYS A 261 -32.23 14.00 4.92
CA LYS A 261 -31.83 15.40 5.11
C LYS A 261 -30.51 15.76 4.46
N THR A 262 -29.56 14.80 4.35
CA THR A 262 -28.19 15.10 3.90
C THR A 262 -27.88 14.56 2.51
N GLY A 263 -28.76 13.70 1.94
CA GLY A 263 -28.49 13.01 0.68
C GLY A 263 -27.38 11.93 0.76
N LYS A 264 -26.73 11.78 1.91
CA LYS A 264 -25.65 10.79 2.09
C LYS A 264 -26.19 9.39 1.85
N ILE A 265 -25.49 8.59 1.02
CA ILE A 265 -25.78 7.17 0.83
C ILE A 265 -25.47 6.44 2.13
N LEU A 266 -26.48 5.80 2.73
CA LEU A 266 -26.37 5.02 3.95
C LEU A 266 -26.12 3.54 3.65
N LYS A 267 -26.73 3.03 2.58
CA LYS A 267 -26.61 1.63 2.16
C LYS A 267 -26.99 1.50 0.69
N ILE A 268 -26.30 0.62 0.01
CA ILE A 268 -26.69 0.15 -1.32
C ILE A 268 -27.23 -1.27 -1.16
N ILE A 269 -28.42 -1.52 -1.69
CA ILE A 269 -29.05 -2.84 -1.70
C ILE A 269 -28.73 -3.45 -3.05
N TYR A 270 -28.15 -4.64 -3.04
CA TYR A 270 -27.81 -5.40 -4.23
C TYR A 270 -28.67 -6.63 -4.35
N ASP A 271 -28.99 -6.99 -5.57
CA ASP A 271 -29.51 -8.30 -5.94
C ASP A 271 -28.35 -9.17 -6.44
N GLU A 272 -28.31 -10.42 -6.03
CA GLU A 272 -27.35 -11.38 -6.53
C GLU A 272 -27.80 -11.86 -7.92
N VAL A 273 -26.97 -11.67 -8.95
CA VAL A 273 -27.27 -12.03 -10.34
C VAL A 273 -26.70 -13.40 -10.67
N GLY A 274 -25.51 -13.69 -10.19
CA GLY A 274 -24.84 -14.97 -10.45
C GLY A 274 -23.37 -14.97 -10.09
N VAL A 275 -22.62 -15.89 -10.69
CA VAL A 275 -21.17 -16.05 -10.52
C VAL A 275 -20.53 -16.15 -11.88
N VAL A 276 -19.42 -15.44 -12.09
CA VAL A 276 -18.59 -15.55 -13.28
C VAL A 276 -17.19 -16.03 -12.91
N LYS A 277 -16.50 -16.67 -13.86
CA LYS A 277 -15.16 -17.23 -13.69
C LYS A 277 -14.23 -16.68 -14.76
N ALA A 278 -13.06 -16.22 -14.34
CA ALA A 278 -12.01 -15.76 -15.24
C ALA A 278 -11.49 -16.90 -16.12
N THR A 279 -11.49 -16.68 -17.43
CA THR A 279 -10.99 -17.62 -18.44
C THR A 279 -9.70 -17.12 -19.07
N GLU A 280 -9.70 -15.90 -19.59
CA GLU A 280 -8.55 -15.25 -20.18
C GLU A 280 -8.28 -13.93 -19.45
N VAL A 281 -7.02 -13.68 -19.08
CA VAL A 281 -6.63 -12.52 -18.27
C VAL A 281 -5.52 -11.76 -18.97
N GLU A 282 -5.83 -10.55 -19.38
CA GLU A 282 -4.89 -9.57 -19.91
C GLU A 282 -4.47 -8.56 -18.82
N GLU A 283 -3.68 -7.55 -19.15
CA GLU A 283 -3.16 -6.60 -18.18
C GLU A 283 -4.28 -5.80 -17.49
N GLY A 284 -5.22 -5.23 -18.25
CA GLY A 284 -6.28 -4.34 -17.73
C GLY A 284 -7.69 -4.88 -17.92
N VAL A 285 -7.87 -6.10 -18.46
CA VAL A 285 -9.17 -6.69 -18.73
C VAL A 285 -9.14 -8.19 -18.52
N THR A 286 -10.25 -8.75 -18.07
CA THR A 286 -10.41 -10.19 -17.91
C THR A 286 -11.66 -10.67 -18.61
N THR A 287 -11.53 -11.62 -19.53
CA THR A 287 -12.66 -12.35 -20.10
C THR A 287 -13.18 -13.34 -19.07
N VAL A 288 -14.51 -13.38 -18.88
CA VAL A 288 -15.15 -14.26 -17.93
C VAL A 288 -16.30 -15.04 -18.54
N GLU A 289 -16.58 -16.21 -18.01
CA GLU A 289 -17.70 -17.05 -18.37
C GLU A 289 -18.68 -17.20 -17.20
N ALA A 290 -19.96 -17.30 -17.49
CA ALA A 290 -20.99 -17.54 -16.49
C ALA A 290 -20.85 -18.96 -15.88
N VAL A 291 -20.69 -19.04 -14.57
CA VAL A 291 -20.74 -20.29 -13.79
C VAL A 291 -22.18 -20.58 -13.34
N SER A 292 -22.88 -19.54 -12.92
CA SER A 292 -24.29 -19.61 -12.50
C SER A 292 -24.96 -18.25 -12.69
N GLY A 293 -26.28 -18.25 -12.81
CA GLY A 293 -27.06 -17.05 -13.06
C GLY A 293 -27.21 -16.73 -14.56
N THR A 294 -28.06 -15.78 -14.88
CA THR A 294 -28.35 -15.30 -16.24
C THR A 294 -28.78 -13.85 -16.21
N GLY A 295 -28.78 -13.21 -17.40
CA GLY A 295 -29.28 -11.83 -17.52
C GLY A 295 -28.31 -10.79 -16.95
N PHE A 296 -27.01 -11.05 -17.05
CA PHE A 296 -25.96 -10.09 -16.74
C PHE A 296 -26.08 -8.84 -17.60
N GLN A 297 -25.77 -7.68 -17.03
CA GLN A 297 -25.88 -6.38 -17.70
C GLN A 297 -24.63 -5.57 -17.51
N ASP A 298 -24.41 -4.60 -18.41
CA ASP A 298 -23.37 -3.60 -18.22
C ASP A 298 -23.50 -2.91 -16.87
N ALA A 299 -22.37 -2.61 -16.28
CA ALA A 299 -22.24 -1.98 -14.97
C ALA A 299 -22.75 -2.81 -13.78
N ASP A 300 -23.04 -4.11 -13.94
CA ASP A 300 -23.19 -5.00 -12.79
C ASP A 300 -21.85 -5.03 -12.02
N TYR A 301 -21.90 -5.05 -10.69
CA TYR A 301 -20.71 -5.12 -9.85
C TYR A 301 -20.21 -6.56 -9.78
N VAL A 302 -18.89 -6.73 -9.90
CA VAL A 302 -18.23 -7.99 -9.61
C VAL A 302 -17.45 -7.89 -8.30
N VAL A 303 -17.60 -8.91 -7.45
CA VAL A 303 -16.94 -8.97 -6.14
C VAL A 303 -16.12 -10.24 -6.08
N PHE A 304 -14.83 -10.14 -5.77
CA PHE A 304 -13.97 -11.32 -5.67
C PHE A 304 -14.48 -12.29 -4.60
N LYS A 305 -14.62 -13.56 -4.99
CA LYS A 305 -15.05 -14.65 -4.13
C LYS A 305 -13.83 -15.35 -3.54
N GLU A 306 -13.47 -14.98 -2.32
CA GLU A 306 -12.44 -15.71 -1.57
C GLU A 306 -12.92 -17.15 -1.29
N LYS A 307 -12.06 -18.12 -1.55
CA LYS A 307 -12.35 -19.55 -1.32
C LYS A 307 -12.22 -19.90 0.14
#